data_6429d5bdb6a921a507a819b13e01ba17
#
_entry.id   6429d5bdb6a921a507a819b13e01ba17
#
_cell.length_a   1.000
_cell.length_b   1.000
_cell.length_c   1.000
_cell.angle_alpha   90.00
_cell.angle_beta   90.00
_cell.angle_gamma   90.00
#
_symmetry.space_group_name_H-M   'P 1'
#
loop_
_entity.id
_entity.type
_entity.pdbx_description
1 polymer ?
#
loop_
_entity_poly.entity_id
_entity_poly.type
_entity_poly.pdbx_seq_one_letter_code
_entity_poly.pdbx_strand_id
1 'polypeptide(L)'
;VVEAIVPDYTVIHAFKADSKGNVLIDKHSDVDLAVQAAKVAIVTVEEIVGEGKLVPDKKSRFMSRMNFHAIVHVPFGAHPAGCPGYYSLDRDHLKQYVKMAGNKKSFKSYLKKYVHDLSDHNEYVKLVKEEGWSSSPAAGRRHKN
;
A
#
# COMPACT_ATOMS: atom_id res chain seq x y z
N VAL A 1 -30.06 12.37 5.13
CA VAL A 1 -29.58 10.97 5.25
C VAL A 1 -28.95 10.62 3.91
N VAL A 2 -27.73 10.13 3.92
CA VAL A 2 -27.01 9.66 2.73
C VAL A 2 -27.01 8.13 2.79
N GLU A 3 -27.23 7.48 1.64
CA GLU A 3 -27.18 6.02 1.53
C GLU A 3 -25.77 5.52 1.79
N ALA A 4 -25.65 4.37 2.45
CA ALA A 4 -24.34 3.76 2.73
C ALA A 4 -23.70 3.25 1.43
N ILE A 5 -22.42 3.57 1.25
CA ILE A 5 -21.62 3.01 0.14
C ILE A 5 -21.19 1.60 0.54
N VAL A 6 -21.57 0.62 -0.29
CA VAL A 6 -21.17 -0.79 -0.13
C VAL A 6 -20.32 -1.20 -1.33
N PRO A 7 -18.99 -1.13 -1.25
CA PRO A 7 -18.12 -1.51 -2.36
C PRO A 7 -18.20 -3.02 -2.63
N ASP A 8 -18.09 -3.44 -3.90
CA ASP A 8 -17.93 -4.85 -4.23
C ASP A 8 -16.57 -5.37 -3.78
N TYR A 9 -15.52 -4.54 -3.98
CA TYR A 9 -14.14 -4.86 -3.57
C TYR A 9 -13.50 -3.69 -2.85
N THR A 10 -12.75 -4.01 -1.80
CA THR A 10 -11.78 -3.10 -1.16
C THR A 10 -10.40 -3.74 -1.23
N VAL A 11 -9.41 -2.96 -1.67
CA VAL A 11 -7.99 -3.34 -1.62
C VAL A 11 -7.27 -2.36 -0.72
N ILE A 12 -6.60 -2.86 0.31
CA ILE A 12 -5.78 -2.04 1.20
C ILE A 12 -4.34 -2.53 1.20
N HIS A 13 -3.41 -1.64 1.58
CA HIS A 13 -2.03 -2.01 1.84
C HIS A 13 -1.72 -1.90 3.33
N ALA A 14 -1.02 -2.90 3.86
CA ALA A 14 -0.74 -3.04 5.28
C ALA A 14 0.72 -3.41 5.55
N PHE A 15 1.13 -3.36 6.81
CA PHE A 15 2.52 -3.60 7.20
C PHE A 15 2.90 -5.07 7.10
N LYS A 16 2.21 -5.93 7.85
CA LYS A 16 2.54 -7.36 7.97
C LYS A 16 1.28 -8.20 8.08
N ALA A 17 1.40 -9.43 7.61
CA ALA A 17 0.44 -10.48 7.93
C ALA A 17 1.14 -11.68 8.57
N ASP A 18 0.43 -12.45 9.39
CA ASP A 18 0.91 -13.76 9.82
C ASP A 18 0.41 -14.88 8.89
N SER A 19 0.97 -16.07 9.06
CA SER A 19 0.57 -17.26 8.29
C SER A 19 -0.89 -17.71 8.53
N LYS A 20 -1.56 -17.16 9.53
CA LYS A 20 -2.99 -17.37 9.83
C LYS A 20 -3.89 -16.33 9.17
N GLY A 21 -3.32 -15.30 8.58
CA GLY A 21 -4.07 -14.25 7.90
C GLY A 21 -4.48 -13.06 8.77
N ASN A 22 -3.95 -12.94 9.98
CA ASN A 22 -4.08 -11.71 10.76
C ASN A 22 -3.12 -10.66 10.22
N VAL A 23 -3.46 -9.37 10.39
CA VAL A 23 -2.77 -8.27 9.74
C VAL A 23 -2.45 -7.15 10.74
N LEU A 24 -1.30 -6.51 10.58
CA LEU A 24 -0.97 -5.24 11.23
C LEU A 24 -1.14 -4.10 10.22
N ILE A 25 -2.04 -3.19 10.53
CA ILE A 25 -2.33 -1.99 9.74
C ILE A 25 -1.85 -0.73 10.46
N ASP A 26 -1.74 0.38 9.74
CA ASP A 26 -1.45 1.68 10.35
C ASP A 26 -2.57 2.05 11.34
N LYS A 27 -2.18 2.39 12.57
CA LYS A 27 -3.09 2.76 13.64
C LYS A 27 -3.94 4.00 13.31
N HIS A 28 -3.40 4.91 12.51
CA HIS A 28 -4.03 6.18 12.15
C HIS A 28 -4.82 6.11 10.83
N SER A 29 -4.94 4.93 10.24
CA SER A 29 -5.67 4.71 9.01
C SER A 29 -7.13 4.30 9.31
N ASP A 30 -8.06 4.85 8.54
CA ASP A 30 -9.51 4.54 8.62
C ASP A 30 -9.90 3.38 7.66
N VAL A 31 -8.93 2.57 7.26
CA VAL A 31 -9.16 1.46 6.29
C VAL A 31 -10.12 0.39 6.79
N ASP A 32 -10.30 0.27 8.10
CA ASP A 32 -11.24 -0.68 8.71
C ASP A 32 -12.68 -0.42 8.29
N LEU A 33 -13.10 0.83 8.16
CA LEU A 33 -14.43 1.16 7.65
C LEU A 33 -14.62 0.67 6.22
N ALA A 34 -13.63 0.88 5.35
CA ALA A 34 -13.66 0.42 3.97
C ALA A 34 -13.67 -1.12 3.89
N VAL A 35 -12.87 -1.79 4.72
CA VAL A 35 -12.81 -3.25 4.80
C VAL A 35 -14.14 -3.83 5.27
N GLN A 36 -14.77 -3.25 6.29
CA GLN A 36 -16.04 -3.74 6.83
C GLN A 36 -17.23 -3.44 5.91
N ALA A 37 -17.17 -2.36 5.13
CA ALA A 37 -18.25 -2.00 4.21
C ALA A 37 -18.24 -2.84 2.92
N ALA A 38 -17.12 -3.40 2.53
CA ALA A 38 -16.96 -4.10 1.25
C ALA A 38 -17.49 -5.55 1.32
N LYS A 39 -18.00 -6.03 0.18
CA LYS A 39 -18.36 -7.45 0.02
C LYS A 39 -17.13 -8.36 0.01
N VAL A 40 -16.03 -7.89 -0.60
CA VAL A 40 -14.74 -8.60 -0.66
C VAL A 40 -13.63 -7.64 -0.27
N ALA A 41 -12.86 -8.02 0.75
CA ALA A 41 -11.68 -7.27 1.18
C ALA A 41 -10.40 -8.05 0.88
N ILE A 42 -9.47 -7.40 0.17
CA ILE A 42 -8.14 -7.92 -0.18
C ILE A 42 -7.12 -7.03 0.50
N VAL A 43 -6.09 -7.64 1.10
CA VAL A 43 -4.98 -6.89 1.69
C VAL A 43 -3.66 -7.29 1.04
N THR A 44 -2.89 -6.30 0.62
CA THR A 44 -1.48 -6.46 0.26
C THR A 44 -0.61 -6.10 1.45
N VAL A 45 0.51 -6.79 1.64
CA VAL A 45 1.39 -6.58 2.80
C VAL A 45 2.86 -6.52 2.40
N GLU A 46 3.64 -5.76 3.18
CA GLU A 46 5.09 -5.66 3.02
C GLU A 46 5.81 -6.95 3.45
N GLU A 47 5.30 -7.63 4.49
CA GLU A 47 5.92 -8.82 5.06
C GLU A 47 4.86 -9.86 5.44
N ILE A 48 5.24 -11.15 5.28
CA ILE A 48 4.52 -12.27 5.89
C ILE A 48 5.42 -12.89 6.97
N VAL A 49 4.90 -13.00 8.19
CA VAL A 49 5.62 -13.56 9.35
C VAL A 49 4.97 -14.86 9.83
N GLY A 50 5.69 -15.62 10.64
CA GLY A 50 5.15 -16.82 11.27
C GLY A 50 4.02 -16.53 12.26
N GLU A 51 3.23 -17.55 12.56
CA GLU A 51 2.17 -17.49 13.56
C GLU A 51 2.69 -16.96 14.91
N GLY A 52 1.92 -16.06 15.54
CA GLY A 52 2.26 -15.44 16.83
C GLY A 52 3.40 -14.41 16.76
N LYS A 53 3.92 -14.11 15.57
CA LYS A 53 4.99 -13.11 15.37
C LYS A 53 4.46 -11.70 15.09
N LEU A 54 3.14 -11.51 14.99
CA LEU A 54 2.53 -10.19 14.84
C LEU A 54 2.46 -9.49 16.20
N VAL A 55 3.39 -8.58 16.43
CA VAL A 55 3.40 -7.75 17.64
C VAL A 55 3.08 -6.32 17.25
N PRO A 56 1.90 -5.79 17.66
CA PRO A 56 1.55 -4.40 17.45
C PRO A 56 2.52 -3.47 18.19
N ASP A 57 2.83 -2.33 17.58
CA ASP A 57 3.61 -1.26 18.19
C ASP A 57 2.75 0.03 18.36
N LYS A 58 3.41 1.15 18.70
CA LYS A 58 2.72 2.43 18.89
C LYS A 58 2.08 2.97 17.60
N LYS A 59 2.51 2.51 16.42
CA LYS A 59 2.09 2.98 15.10
C LYS A 59 1.15 2.02 14.41
N SER A 60 1.03 0.79 14.89
CA SER A 60 0.24 -0.27 14.27
C SER A 60 -0.88 -0.77 15.18
N ARG A 61 -1.89 -1.33 14.57
CA ARG A 61 -2.97 -2.05 15.26
C ARG A 61 -3.29 -3.36 14.55
N PHE A 62 -3.80 -4.29 15.32
CA PHE A 62 -4.16 -5.62 14.87
C PHE A 62 -5.53 -5.62 14.18
N MET A 63 -5.63 -6.33 13.07
CA MET A 63 -6.88 -6.65 12.40
C MET A 63 -6.97 -8.16 12.17
N SER A 64 -8.09 -8.76 12.57
CA SER A 64 -8.31 -10.20 12.48
C SER A 64 -8.42 -10.65 11.02
N ARG A 65 -7.94 -11.86 10.74
CA ARG A 65 -8.10 -12.57 9.47
C ARG A 65 -9.55 -12.63 8.97
N MET A 66 -10.52 -12.59 9.87
CA MET A 66 -11.95 -12.67 9.54
C MET A 66 -12.43 -11.48 8.69
N ASN A 67 -11.66 -10.42 8.63
CA ASN A 67 -11.98 -9.24 7.84
C ASN A 67 -11.50 -9.35 6.37
N PHE A 68 -10.71 -10.37 6.02
CA PHE A 68 -10.07 -10.43 4.72
C PHE A 68 -10.41 -11.73 3.98
N HIS A 69 -10.62 -11.61 2.68
CA HIS A 69 -10.85 -12.72 1.75
C HIS A 69 -9.55 -13.21 1.11
N ALA A 70 -8.57 -12.31 0.94
CA ALA A 70 -7.26 -12.65 0.41
C ALA A 70 -6.17 -11.75 1.00
N ILE A 71 -4.96 -12.33 1.16
CA ILE A 71 -3.75 -11.65 1.57
C ILE A 71 -2.68 -11.91 0.52
N VAL A 72 -2.06 -10.85 0.04
CA VAL A 72 -1.03 -10.92 -1.00
C VAL A 72 0.26 -10.27 -0.51
N HIS A 73 1.37 -10.99 -0.60
CA HIS A 73 2.70 -10.44 -0.28
C HIS A 73 3.18 -9.57 -1.44
N VAL A 74 3.23 -8.27 -1.25
CA VAL A 74 3.61 -7.27 -2.26
C VAL A 74 4.51 -6.22 -1.63
N PRO A 75 5.79 -6.52 -1.41
CA PRO A 75 6.76 -5.55 -0.89
C PRO A 75 6.78 -4.29 -1.77
N PHE A 76 6.80 -3.12 -1.14
CA PHE A 76 6.70 -1.82 -1.82
C PHE A 76 5.36 -1.57 -2.54
N GLY A 77 4.31 -2.29 -2.16
CA GLY A 77 3.01 -2.25 -2.82
C GLY A 77 2.23 -0.94 -2.65
N ALA A 78 2.62 -0.05 -1.73
CA ALA A 78 2.03 1.28 -1.60
C ALA A 78 2.69 2.34 -2.50
N HIS A 79 3.85 2.06 -3.13
CA HIS A 79 4.50 3.03 -4.03
C HIS A 79 3.55 3.49 -5.15
N PRO A 80 3.49 4.77 -5.50
CA PRO A 80 4.33 5.90 -5.08
C PRO A 80 3.95 6.56 -3.75
N ALA A 81 2.92 6.10 -3.05
CA ALA A 81 2.68 6.48 -1.66
C ALA A 81 3.75 5.87 -0.75
N GLY A 82 3.83 6.33 0.50
CA GLY A 82 4.73 5.77 1.50
C GLY A 82 4.07 4.68 2.34
N CYS A 83 4.89 3.79 2.89
CA CYS A 83 4.48 2.86 3.93
C CYS A 83 5.27 3.18 5.21
N PRO A 84 4.63 3.69 6.29
CA PRO A 84 5.33 4.13 7.50
C PRO A 84 6.20 3.02 8.11
N GLY A 85 7.48 3.32 8.30
CA GLY A 85 8.46 2.35 8.83
C GLY A 85 9.16 1.52 7.75
N TYR A 86 8.65 1.48 6.53
CA TYR A 86 9.24 0.76 5.39
C TYR A 86 9.87 1.71 4.37
N TYR A 87 9.13 2.67 3.85
CA TYR A 87 9.64 3.63 2.86
C TYR A 87 8.83 4.93 2.84
N SER A 88 9.47 5.95 2.31
CA SER A 88 8.89 7.29 2.17
C SER A 88 8.08 7.41 0.87
N LEU A 89 7.19 8.39 0.87
CA LEU A 89 6.48 8.85 -0.31
C LEU A 89 7.45 9.28 -1.42
N ASP A 90 7.26 8.76 -2.63
CA ASP A 90 7.97 9.23 -3.85
C ASP A 90 7.28 10.47 -4.43
N ARG A 91 7.77 11.64 -3.99
CA ARG A 91 7.20 12.92 -4.42
C ARG A 91 7.44 13.22 -5.89
N ASP A 92 8.55 12.75 -6.44
CA ASP A 92 8.93 13.08 -7.80
C ASP A 92 8.16 12.22 -8.79
N HIS A 93 7.94 10.96 -8.47
CA HIS A 93 7.03 10.11 -9.23
C HIS A 93 5.59 10.64 -9.20
N LEU A 94 5.09 11.09 -8.04
CA LEU A 94 3.76 11.70 -7.95
C LEU A 94 3.62 12.97 -8.77
N LYS A 95 4.64 13.86 -8.78
CA LYS A 95 4.64 15.05 -9.64
C LYS A 95 4.62 14.66 -11.13
N GLN A 96 5.42 13.66 -11.50
CA GLN A 96 5.43 13.12 -12.86
C GLN A 96 4.06 12.57 -13.25
N TYR A 97 3.44 11.76 -12.39
CA TYR A 97 2.09 11.23 -12.60
C TYR A 97 1.07 12.35 -12.86
N VAL A 98 1.00 13.35 -11.97
CA VAL A 98 0.07 14.48 -12.09
C VAL A 98 0.30 15.24 -13.39
N LYS A 99 1.56 15.51 -13.77
CA LYS A 99 1.91 16.16 -15.03
C LYS A 99 1.44 15.36 -16.25
N MET A 100 1.67 14.05 -16.23
CA MET A 100 1.30 13.18 -17.36
C MET A 100 -0.20 12.91 -17.44
N ALA A 101 -0.89 12.86 -16.29
CA ALA A 101 -2.33 12.64 -16.22
C ALA A 101 -3.16 13.82 -16.81
N GLY A 102 -2.60 15.02 -16.88
CA GLY A 102 -3.26 16.20 -17.45
C GLY A 102 -3.52 16.11 -18.96
N ASN A 103 -2.94 15.14 -19.67
CA ASN A 103 -3.12 14.97 -21.12
C ASN A 103 -3.27 13.50 -21.48
N LYS A 104 -4.30 13.17 -22.29
CA LYS A 104 -4.63 11.79 -22.67
C LYS A 104 -3.46 11.05 -23.35
N LYS A 105 -2.66 11.74 -24.18
CA LYS A 105 -1.51 11.10 -24.88
C LYS A 105 -0.38 10.78 -23.90
N SER A 106 -0.01 11.74 -23.05
CA SER A 106 1.03 11.54 -22.03
C SER A 106 0.60 10.51 -20.98
N PHE A 107 -0.67 10.50 -20.58
CA PHE A 107 -1.20 9.50 -19.66
C PHE A 107 -1.13 8.07 -20.22
N LYS A 108 -1.45 7.88 -21.51
CA LYS A 108 -1.24 6.58 -22.17
C LYS A 108 0.22 6.14 -22.14
N SER A 109 1.16 7.06 -22.33
CA SER A 109 2.60 6.75 -22.24
C SER A 109 3.02 6.37 -20.81
N TYR A 110 2.44 7.03 -19.80
CA TYR A 110 2.64 6.67 -18.40
C TYR A 110 2.13 5.26 -18.12
N LEU A 111 0.88 4.97 -18.48
CA LEU A 111 0.29 3.63 -18.29
C LEU A 111 1.07 2.54 -19.02
N LYS A 112 1.52 2.83 -20.26
CA LYS A 112 2.35 1.91 -21.02
C LYS A 112 3.61 1.56 -20.24
N LYS A 113 4.37 2.57 -19.77
CA LYS A 113 5.66 2.39 -19.10
C LYS A 113 5.55 1.71 -17.72
N TYR A 114 4.58 2.13 -16.88
CA TYR A 114 4.52 1.73 -15.48
C TYR A 114 3.47 0.62 -15.19
N VAL A 115 2.67 0.23 -16.18
CA VAL A 115 1.62 -0.77 -16.02
C VAL A 115 1.65 -1.84 -17.09
N HIS A 116 1.59 -1.44 -18.38
CA HIS A 116 1.33 -2.40 -19.46
C HIS A 116 2.59 -3.10 -20.00
N ASP A 117 3.74 -2.46 -19.97
CA ASP A 117 5.01 -3.04 -20.46
C ASP A 117 5.74 -3.87 -19.40
N LEU A 118 5.18 -3.97 -18.20
CA LEU A 118 5.76 -4.73 -17.09
C LEU A 118 5.05 -6.08 -16.96
N SER A 119 5.82 -7.14 -16.76
CA SER A 119 5.29 -8.50 -16.60
C SER A 119 4.83 -8.77 -15.17
N ASP A 120 5.47 -8.13 -14.18
CA ASP A 120 5.15 -8.30 -12.77
C ASP A 120 5.52 -7.08 -11.89
N HIS A 121 5.20 -7.18 -10.62
CA HIS A 121 5.51 -6.16 -9.63
C HIS A 121 7.02 -5.96 -9.39
N ASN A 122 7.84 -6.99 -9.54
CA ASN A 122 9.29 -6.88 -9.33
C ASN A 122 9.94 -6.02 -10.42
N GLU A 123 9.48 -6.14 -11.66
CA GLU A 123 9.92 -5.26 -12.75
C GLU A 123 9.54 -3.80 -12.48
N TYR A 124 8.34 -3.55 -11.95
CA TYR A 124 7.94 -2.21 -11.52
C TYR A 124 8.89 -1.65 -10.46
N VAL A 125 9.14 -2.41 -9.39
CA VAL A 125 10.05 -1.98 -8.32
C VAL A 125 11.46 -1.73 -8.82
N LYS A 126 11.96 -2.57 -9.73
CA LYS A 126 13.26 -2.38 -10.36
C LYS A 126 13.30 -1.08 -11.16
N LEU A 127 12.31 -0.85 -12.01
CA LEU A 127 12.19 0.35 -12.84
C LEU A 127 12.23 1.63 -12.00
N VAL A 128 11.41 1.74 -10.95
CA VAL A 128 11.35 2.95 -10.14
C VAL A 128 12.62 3.18 -9.32
N LYS A 129 13.33 2.11 -8.92
CA LYS A 129 14.65 2.22 -8.28
C LYS A 129 15.72 2.70 -9.24
N GLU A 130 15.70 2.25 -10.49
CA GLU A 130 16.61 2.73 -11.56
C GLU A 130 16.36 4.20 -11.89
N GLU A 131 15.14 4.69 -11.72
CA GLU A 131 14.77 6.11 -11.85
C GLU A 131 15.15 6.98 -10.64
N GLY A 132 15.77 6.39 -9.63
CA GLY A 132 16.30 7.10 -8.47
C GLY A 132 15.45 7.03 -7.21
N TRP A 133 14.35 6.29 -7.21
CA TRP A 133 13.60 6.09 -5.98
C TRP A 133 14.41 5.30 -4.95
N SER A 134 14.52 5.86 -3.73
CA SER A 134 15.18 5.21 -2.60
C SER A 134 14.14 4.65 -1.65
N SER A 135 14.21 3.35 -1.42
CA SER A 135 13.36 2.65 -0.44
C SER A 135 13.78 2.87 1.02
N SER A 136 14.46 3.99 1.31
CA SER A 136 14.85 4.32 2.69
C SER A 136 13.61 4.65 3.54
N PRO A 137 13.54 4.13 4.79
CA PRO A 137 12.47 4.52 5.72
C PRO A 137 12.42 6.03 5.90
N ALA A 138 11.22 6.59 5.97
CA ALA A 138 11.05 8.00 6.32
C ALA A 138 11.78 8.25 7.65
N ALA A 139 12.77 9.15 7.63
CA ALA A 139 13.39 9.63 8.86
C ALA A 139 12.28 10.15 9.78
N GLY A 140 12.08 9.50 10.91
CA GLY A 140 11.04 9.87 11.85
C GLY A 140 11.14 11.37 12.13
N ARG A 141 10.05 12.11 11.95
CA ARG A 141 10.00 13.52 12.35
C ARG A 141 10.40 13.56 13.83
N ARG A 142 11.58 14.07 14.12
CA ARG A 142 11.93 14.42 15.49
C ARG A 142 10.99 15.56 15.86
N HIS A 143 9.96 15.27 16.63
CA HIS A 143 9.27 16.33 17.36
C HIS A 143 10.34 16.94 18.28
N LYS A 144 10.78 18.15 17.94
CA LYS A 144 11.49 19.00 18.91
C LYS A 144 10.45 19.34 19.99
N ASN A 145 10.71 18.84 21.19
CA ASN A 145 10.05 19.33 22.39
C ASN A 145 10.41 20.80 22.62
#